data_e9f4f73ba2d0dceca34601a11d336795
#
_entry.id   e9f4f73ba2d0dceca34601a11d336795
#
_cell.length_a   1.000
_cell.length_b   1.000
_cell.length_c   1.000
_cell.angle_alpha   90.00
_cell.angle_beta   90.00
_cell.angle_gamma   90.00
#
_symmetry.space_group_name_H-M   'P 1'
#
loop_
_entity.id
_entity.type
_entity.pdbx_description
1 polymer ?
#
loop_
_entity_poly.entity_id
_entity_poly.type
_entity_poly.pdbx_seq_one_letter_code
_entity_poly.pdbx_strand_id
1 'polypeptide(L)'
;ANTMDSAYYNQLNTGRANIFYNRATQEKTAPGSTFKMISATAGLEEGYIDAYTTTYCSGSFNTVTPSPKCWIYPGGHGALNVVQSLQHSCNVFYYQLGYNMGIDSNGNYDSDLGTDKLRKYAAMYGLDRKSGVEIPEAAPQISDEYSIQSAIGQGTNNFTVSQLNRYVTAVANSGTVYDLTLIDKTTDAAGNLIKDYSAEVDSTMDEINSSTWDLIHQGMEQMVASSTTFTGLDFSMAGKTGTAQHNELHADHVLFVGYAPAEQPQLSIAVRITYGYNSGYASEIGRDIAKVYFNPETAGELITGSAANLGEGIAGD
;
A
#
# COMPACT_ATOMS: atom_id res chain seq x y z
N ALA A 1 23.19 8.04 20.02
CA ALA A 1 23.22 9.51 19.81
C ALA A 1 24.27 10.18 20.70
N ASN A 2 24.37 9.79 21.99
CA ASN A 2 25.26 10.45 22.95
C ASN A 2 26.77 10.25 22.69
N THR A 3 27.16 9.41 21.73
CA THR A 3 28.55 9.12 21.36
C THR A 3 28.89 9.58 19.96
N MET A 4 27.95 10.19 19.24
CA MET A 4 28.16 10.65 17.87
C MET A 4 28.95 11.95 17.87
N ASP A 5 30.01 12.03 17.05
CA ASP A 5 30.77 13.25 16.82
C ASP A 5 29.87 14.37 16.30
N SER A 6 30.04 15.59 16.85
CA SER A 6 29.17 16.72 16.50
C SER A 6 29.31 17.16 15.03
N ALA A 7 30.47 17.00 14.42
CA ALA A 7 30.67 17.33 13.00
C ALA A 7 29.96 16.31 12.11
N TYR A 8 30.06 15.04 12.45
CA TYR A 8 29.33 13.97 11.77
C TYR A 8 27.81 14.11 11.93
N TYR A 9 27.32 14.40 13.14
CA TYR A 9 25.90 14.71 13.37
C TYR A 9 25.42 15.87 12.48
N ASN A 10 26.17 16.96 12.42
CA ASN A 10 25.85 18.13 11.59
C ASN A 10 25.84 17.76 10.10
N GLN A 11 26.78 16.95 9.63
CA GLN A 11 26.81 16.46 8.25
C GLN A 11 25.56 15.65 7.92
N LEU A 12 25.12 14.75 8.81
CA LEU A 12 23.88 13.97 8.64
C LEU A 12 22.62 14.85 8.66
N ASN A 13 22.58 15.83 9.56
CA ASN A 13 21.43 16.70 9.79
C ASN A 13 21.23 17.75 8.68
N THR A 14 22.33 18.22 8.06
CA THR A 14 22.29 19.25 7.01
C THR A 14 22.48 18.67 5.60
N GLY A 15 22.75 17.37 5.50
CA GLY A 15 22.94 16.70 4.22
C GLY A 15 21.64 16.66 3.38
N ARG A 16 21.79 16.73 2.05
CA ARG A 16 20.64 16.69 1.11
C ARG A 16 19.74 15.46 1.29
N ALA A 17 20.31 14.35 1.74
CA ALA A 17 19.57 13.10 1.97
C ALA A 17 18.59 13.16 3.16
N ASN A 18 18.67 14.21 4.01
CA ASN A 18 17.81 14.41 5.19
C ASN A 18 17.64 13.10 6.00
N ILE A 19 18.75 12.51 6.44
CA ILE A 19 18.81 11.14 6.99
C ILE A 19 17.97 10.98 8.25
N PHE A 20 17.80 12.05 9.04
CA PHE A 20 16.97 12.03 10.25
C PHE A 20 15.46 12.20 9.97
N TYR A 21 15.08 12.48 8.73
CA TYR A 21 13.68 12.54 8.36
C TYR A 21 13.06 11.13 8.30
N ASN A 22 12.09 10.88 9.16
CA ASN A 22 11.42 9.58 9.19
C ASN A 22 10.46 9.44 8.01
N ARG A 23 10.95 8.83 6.93
CA ARG A 23 10.18 8.65 5.70
C ARG A 23 8.98 7.74 5.87
N ALA A 24 9.01 6.82 6.84
CA ALA A 24 7.92 5.88 7.06
C ALA A 24 6.67 6.56 7.64
N THR A 25 6.86 7.59 8.47
CA THR A 25 5.75 8.26 9.17
C THR A 25 5.50 9.70 8.71
N GLN A 26 6.45 10.34 8.03
CA GLN A 26 6.32 11.76 7.68
C GLN A 26 6.24 12.03 6.18
N GLU A 27 6.84 11.18 5.35
CA GLU A 27 6.77 11.34 3.90
C GLU A 27 5.51 10.68 3.35
N LYS A 28 4.73 11.44 2.59
CA LYS A 28 3.49 10.98 1.97
C LYS A 28 3.65 10.85 0.46
N THR A 29 3.00 9.85 -0.11
CA THR A 29 2.87 9.69 -1.56
C THR A 29 1.50 9.12 -1.90
N ALA A 30 1.09 9.25 -3.15
CA ALA A 30 -0.04 8.48 -3.66
C ALA A 30 0.24 6.97 -3.45
N PRO A 31 -0.76 6.17 -3.06
CA PRO A 31 -0.61 4.74 -2.84
C PRO A 31 -0.52 3.96 -4.16
N GLY A 32 -0.92 4.55 -5.28
CA GLY A 32 -1.04 3.86 -6.56
C GLY A 32 -1.87 2.58 -6.44
N SER A 33 -1.50 1.56 -7.17
CA SER A 33 -2.27 0.30 -7.24
C SER A 33 -2.43 -0.45 -5.91
N THR A 34 -1.75 -0.04 -4.82
CA THR A 34 -2.03 -0.60 -3.49
C THR A 34 -3.38 -0.14 -2.92
N PHE A 35 -4.00 0.88 -3.50
CA PHE A 35 -5.35 1.34 -3.14
C PHE A 35 -6.47 0.47 -3.74
N LYS A 36 -6.17 -0.37 -4.72
CA LYS A 36 -7.18 -1.12 -5.48
C LYS A 36 -8.01 -2.09 -4.65
N MET A 37 -7.51 -2.58 -3.51
CA MET A 37 -8.32 -3.39 -2.60
C MET A 37 -9.47 -2.56 -2.03
N ILE A 38 -9.22 -1.28 -1.66
CA ILE A 38 -10.28 -0.37 -1.20
C ILE A 38 -11.31 -0.14 -2.30
N SER A 39 -10.87 0.10 -3.52
CA SER A 39 -11.78 0.30 -4.66
C SER A 39 -12.59 -0.96 -4.97
N ALA A 40 -11.97 -2.14 -4.84
CA ALA A 40 -12.65 -3.42 -5.00
C ALA A 40 -13.72 -3.63 -3.90
N THR A 41 -13.36 -3.35 -2.63
CA THR A 41 -14.33 -3.39 -1.52
C THR A 41 -15.51 -2.48 -1.80
N ALA A 42 -15.25 -1.22 -2.16
CA ALA A 42 -16.30 -0.27 -2.50
C ALA A 42 -17.19 -0.77 -3.64
N GLY A 43 -16.60 -1.34 -4.68
CA GLY A 43 -17.34 -1.85 -5.83
C GLY A 43 -18.22 -3.06 -5.52
N LEU A 44 -17.73 -3.98 -4.68
CA LEU A 44 -18.44 -5.17 -4.25
C LEU A 44 -19.57 -4.83 -3.29
N GLU A 45 -19.30 -4.02 -2.26
CA GLU A 45 -20.29 -3.68 -1.24
C GLU A 45 -21.38 -2.72 -1.73
N GLU A 46 -21.07 -1.82 -2.66
CA GLU A 46 -22.06 -0.94 -3.29
C GLU A 46 -22.76 -1.60 -4.49
N GLY A 47 -22.44 -2.85 -4.82
CA GLY A 47 -23.11 -3.65 -5.86
C GLY A 47 -22.78 -3.22 -7.30
N TYR A 48 -21.69 -2.47 -7.53
CA TYR A 48 -21.22 -2.14 -8.89
C TYR A 48 -20.57 -3.31 -9.60
N ILE A 49 -20.00 -4.23 -8.85
CA ILE A 49 -19.38 -5.47 -9.33
C ILE A 49 -19.71 -6.62 -8.37
N ASP A 50 -19.58 -7.84 -8.88
CA ASP A 50 -19.63 -9.10 -8.14
C ASP A 50 -18.46 -10.01 -8.57
N ALA A 51 -18.43 -11.25 -8.07
CA ALA A 51 -17.39 -12.23 -8.41
C ALA A 51 -17.32 -12.56 -9.91
N TYR A 52 -18.40 -12.37 -10.65
CA TYR A 52 -18.56 -12.75 -12.06
C TYR A 52 -18.50 -11.56 -13.01
N THR A 53 -18.64 -10.36 -12.50
CA THR A 53 -18.57 -9.13 -13.30
C THR A 53 -17.20 -9.02 -13.96
N THR A 54 -17.19 -8.88 -15.28
CA THR A 54 -15.94 -8.75 -16.06
C THR A 54 -15.86 -7.41 -16.76
N THR A 55 -14.65 -6.86 -16.81
CA THR A 55 -14.31 -5.68 -17.61
C THR A 55 -13.26 -6.07 -18.65
N TYR A 56 -13.45 -5.64 -19.92
CA TYR A 56 -12.50 -5.89 -21.00
C TYR A 56 -11.43 -4.78 -21.04
N CYS A 57 -10.19 -5.14 -20.83
CA CYS A 57 -9.04 -4.23 -20.92
C CYS A 57 -8.37 -4.34 -22.30
N SER A 58 -8.57 -3.33 -23.13
CA SER A 58 -7.87 -3.17 -24.42
C SER A 58 -6.56 -2.38 -24.32
N GLY A 59 -6.11 -2.04 -23.09
CA GLY A 59 -4.94 -1.20 -22.82
C GLY A 59 -5.28 0.26 -22.54
N SER A 60 -6.48 0.74 -22.85
CA SER A 60 -6.95 2.09 -22.54
C SER A 60 -8.42 2.12 -22.16
N PHE A 61 -8.80 3.10 -21.35
CA PHE A 61 -10.19 3.36 -20.97
C PHE A 61 -10.75 4.49 -21.84
N ASN A 62 -11.54 4.11 -22.84
CA ASN A 62 -11.96 5.02 -23.92
C ASN A 62 -13.32 5.70 -23.66
N THR A 63 -13.91 5.50 -22.48
CA THR A 63 -15.18 6.14 -22.10
C THR A 63 -15.03 7.65 -21.86
N VAL A 64 -13.82 8.10 -21.53
CA VAL A 64 -13.51 9.51 -21.26
C VAL A 64 -12.37 10.03 -22.14
N THR A 65 -12.29 11.35 -22.28
CA THR A 65 -11.22 12.01 -23.06
C THR A 65 -10.50 13.04 -22.19
N PRO A 66 -9.16 13.00 -22.09
CA PRO A 66 -8.27 12.02 -22.69
C PRO A 66 -8.45 10.61 -22.10
N SER A 67 -8.20 9.57 -22.93
CA SER A 67 -8.36 8.17 -22.50
C SER A 67 -7.17 7.74 -21.64
N PRO A 68 -7.35 7.46 -20.34
CA PRO A 68 -6.26 7.01 -19.48
C PRO A 68 -5.84 5.58 -19.84
N LYS A 69 -4.53 5.31 -19.71
CA LYS A 69 -3.91 4.07 -20.16
C LYS A 69 -3.70 3.07 -19.03
N CYS A 70 -3.88 1.79 -19.33
CA CYS A 70 -3.38 0.74 -18.49
C CYS A 70 -1.85 0.65 -18.61
N TRP A 71 -1.19 0.14 -17.58
CA TRP A 71 0.27 -0.01 -17.60
C TRP A 71 0.78 -0.94 -18.70
N ILE A 72 -0.07 -1.87 -19.20
CA ILE A 72 0.28 -2.81 -20.27
C ILE A 72 0.12 -2.20 -21.68
N TYR A 73 -0.39 -0.96 -21.80
CA TYR A 73 -0.57 -0.31 -23.10
C TYR A 73 0.72 -0.32 -23.95
N PRO A 74 0.67 -0.60 -25.27
CA PRO A 74 -0.52 -0.72 -26.13
C PRO A 74 -1.23 -2.08 -26.12
N GLY A 75 -0.74 -3.05 -25.37
CA GLY A 75 -1.42 -4.31 -25.15
C GLY A 75 -2.62 -4.16 -24.20
N GLY A 76 -3.31 -5.25 -23.94
CA GLY A 76 -4.45 -5.32 -23.03
C GLY A 76 -4.48 -6.63 -22.25
N HIS A 77 -5.17 -6.64 -21.11
CA HIS A 77 -5.33 -7.83 -20.28
C HIS A 77 -6.46 -8.75 -20.76
N GLY A 78 -7.33 -8.29 -21.69
CA GLY A 78 -8.56 -8.99 -22.06
C GLY A 78 -9.65 -8.83 -21.01
N ALA A 79 -10.56 -9.81 -20.93
CA ALA A 79 -11.64 -9.81 -19.93
C ALA A 79 -11.12 -10.28 -18.57
N LEU A 80 -11.36 -9.50 -17.52
CA LEU A 80 -10.91 -9.77 -16.16
C LEU A 80 -12.09 -9.58 -15.18
N ASN A 81 -12.20 -10.47 -14.20
CA ASN A 81 -13.01 -10.24 -13.01
C ASN A 81 -12.20 -9.51 -11.91
N VAL A 82 -12.82 -9.28 -10.74
CA VAL A 82 -12.19 -8.55 -9.64
C VAL A 82 -10.90 -9.22 -9.14
N VAL A 83 -10.87 -10.53 -9.00
CA VAL A 83 -9.69 -11.31 -8.55
C VAL A 83 -8.53 -11.13 -9.54
N GLN A 84 -8.81 -11.37 -10.83
CA GLN A 84 -7.82 -11.21 -11.90
C GLN A 84 -7.38 -9.75 -12.07
N SER A 85 -8.27 -8.79 -11.81
CA SER A 85 -7.93 -7.36 -11.86
C SER A 85 -6.95 -6.96 -10.76
N LEU A 86 -7.05 -7.55 -9.56
CA LEU A 86 -6.08 -7.38 -8.48
C LEU A 86 -4.77 -8.08 -8.81
N GLN A 87 -4.82 -9.33 -9.27
CA GLN A 87 -3.64 -10.11 -9.68
C GLN A 87 -2.79 -9.36 -10.71
N HIS A 88 -3.40 -8.93 -11.81
CA HIS A 88 -2.73 -8.25 -12.92
C HIS A 88 -2.62 -6.73 -12.74
N SER A 89 -3.14 -6.20 -11.63
CA SER A 89 -3.14 -4.75 -11.38
C SER A 89 -3.75 -3.93 -12.53
N CYS A 90 -4.85 -4.38 -13.14
CA CYS A 90 -5.45 -3.78 -14.32
C CYS A 90 -6.03 -2.40 -14.01
N ASN A 91 -5.50 -1.33 -14.62
CA ASN A 91 -6.03 0.02 -14.41
C ASN A 91 -7.40 0.21 -15.06
N VAL A 92 -7.64 -0.38 -16.25
CA VAL A 92 -8.91 -0.21 -16.97
C VAL A 92 -10.09 -0.74 -16.18
N PHE A 93 -9.93 -1.86 -15.46
CA PHE A 93 -10.97 -2.37 -14.57
C PHE A 93 -11.37 -1.32 -13.52
N TYR A 94 -10.40 -0.71 -12.88
CA TYR A 94 -10.64 0.29 -11.82
C TYR A 94 -11.04 1.66 -12.36
N TYR A 95 -10.61 2.05 -13.55
CA TYR A 95 -11.13 3.24 -14.23
C TYR A 95 -12.63 3.09 -14.52
N GLN A 96 -13.04 1.92 -15.05
CA GLN A 96 -14.45 1.62 -15.28
C GLN A 96 -15.24 1.64 -13.97
N LEU A 97 -14.68 1.07 -12.90
CA LEU A 97 -15.31 1.04 -11.58
C LEU A 97 -15.48 2.46 -11.01
N GLY A 98 -14.41 3.27 -11.03
CA GLY A 98 -14.46 4.67 -10.57
C GLY A 98 -15.42 5.54 -11.40
N TYR A 99 -15.52 5.29 -12.71
CA TYR A 99 -16.51 5.91 -13.58
C TYR A 99 -17.93 5.51 -13.18
N ASN A 100 -18.20 4.21 -13.05
CA ASN A 100 -19.52 3.69 -12.70
C ASN A 100 -20.01 4.20 -11.34
N MET A 101 -19.12 4.31 -10.35
CA MET A 101 -19.43 4.89 -9.03
C MET A 101 -19.86 6.36 -9.11
N GLY A 102 -19.39 7.08 -10.13
CA GLY A 102 -19.74 8.48 -10.38
C GLY A 102 -21.00 8.68 -11.22
N ILE A 103 -21.68 7.63 -11.69
CA ILE A 103 -22.92 7.77 -12.46
C ILE A 103 -24.09 8.05 -11.50
N ASP A 104 -24.77 9.19 -11.72
CA ASP A 104 -25.97 9.57 -10.98
C ASP A 104 -27.23 8.81 -11.46
N SER A 105 -28.35 9.02 -10.80
CA SER A 105 -29.65 8.39 -11.16
C SER A 105 -30.19 8.80 -12.54
N ASN A 106 -29.66 9.85 -13.15
CA ASN A 106 -30.02 10.33 -14.48
C ASN A 106 -29.06 9.83 -15.58
N GLY A 107 -28.02 9.08 -15.19
CA GLY A 107 -26.99 8.57 -16.10
C GLY A 107 -25.86 9.56 -16.38
N ASN A 108 -25.76 10.67 -15.68
CA ASN A 108 -24.68 11.64 -15.83
C ASN A 108 -23.50 11.26 -14.93
N TYR A 109 -22.29 11.49 -15.43
CA TYR A 109 -21.07 11.30 -14.64
C TYR A 109 -20.81 12.51 -13.75
N ASP A 110 -20.73 12.25 -12.45
CA ASP A 110 -20.31 13.19 -11.42
C ASP A 110 -19.16 12.56 -10.60
N SER A 111 -17.98 13.16 -10.70
CA SER A 111 -16.77 12.66 -10.02
C SER A 111 -16.93 12.64 -8.50
N ASP A 112 -17.66 13.60 -7.93
CA ASP A 112 -17.81 13.72 -6.48
C ASP A 112 -18.57 12.53 -5.90
N LEU A 113 -19.60 12.04 -6.60
CA LEU A 113 -20.31 10.82 -6.19
C LEU A 113 -19.39 9.59 -6.13
N GLY A 114 -18.46 9.48 -7.08
CA GLY A 114 -17.50 8.37 -7.11
C GLY A 114 -16.44 8.50 -6.03
N THR A 115 -15.90 9.71 -5.83
CA THR A 115 -14.90 9.96 -4.79
C THR A 115 -15.49 9.82 -3.39
N ASP A 116 -16.72 10.23 -3.14
CA ASP A 116 -17.37 10.06 -1.84
C ASP A 116 -17.50 8.59 -1.45
N LYS A 117 -17.83 7.71 -2.39
CA LYS A 117 -17.84 6.26 -2.15
C LYS A 117 -16.44 5.74 -1.82
N LEU A 118 -15.43 6.09 -2.62
CA LEU A 118 -14.05 5.68 -2.35
C LEU A 118 -13.55 6.20 -0.99
N ARG A 119 -13.89 7.43 -0.61
CA ARG A 119 -13.56 8.04 0.68
C ARG A 119 -14.22 7.31 1.84
N LYS A 120 -15.51 6.93 1.71
CA LYS A 120 -16.22 6.13 2.72
C LYS A 120 -15.43 4.87 3.05
N TYR A 121 -15.07 4.07 2.04
CA TYR A 121 -14.35 2.82 2.27
C TYR A 121 -12.90 3.06 2.72
N ALA A 122 -12.21 4.05 2.17
CA ALA A 122 -10.85 4.39 2.64
C ALA A 122 -10.85 4.81 4.13
N ALA A 123 -11.87 5.54 4.60
CA ALA A 123 -12.04 5.89 6.00
C ALA A 123 -12.30 4.66 6.88
N MET A 124 -13.09 3.68 6.41
CA MET A 124 -13.30 2.42 7.13
C MET A 124 -11.99 1.67 7.35
N TYR A 125 -11.08 1.68 6.37
CA TYR A 125 -9.72 1.13 6.51
C TYR A 125 -8.77 2.01 7.34
N GLY A 126 -9.24 3.10 7.95
CA GLY A 126 -8.47 4.00 8.80
C GLY A 126 -7.56 4.98 8.07
N LEU A 127 -7.72 5.17 6.75
CA LEU A 127 -6.90 6.10 5.95
C LEU A 127 -7.34 7.57 6.04
N ASP A 128 -8.34 7.90 6.84
CA ASP A 128 -8.80 9.26 7.14
C ASP A 128 -8.09 9.89 8.35
N ARG A 129 -7.26 9.12 9.07
CA ARG A 129 -6.61 9.51 10.30
C ARG A 129 -5.21 8.92 10.44
N LYS A 130 -4.42 9.45 11.36
CA LYS A 130 -3.08 8.94 11.70
C LYS A 130 -3.16 7.50 12.20
N SER A 131 -2.06 6.76 12.03
CA SER A 131 -2.00 5.33 12.33
C SER A 131 -1.94 4.97 13.82
N GLY A 132 -1.72 5.93 14.71
CA GLY A 132 -1.61 5.71 16.15
C GLY A 132 -0.18 5.64 16.70
N VAL A 133 0.86 5.54 15.83
CA VAL A 133 2.25 5.50 16.30
C VAL A 133 2.61 6.70 17.15
N GLU A 134 3.40 6.50 18.21
CA GLU A 134 3.74 7.50 19.22
C GLU A 134 4.74 8.56 18.75
N ILE A 135 5.32 8.39 17.56
CA ILE A 135 6.25 9.34 16.96
C ILE A 135 5.53 10.28 15.98
N PRO A 136 6.12 11.43 15.61
CA PRO A 136 5.51 12.35 14.66
C PRO A 136 5.12 11.67 13.35
N GLU A 137 3.85 11.82 12.97
CA GLU A 137 3.30 11.28 11.73
C GLU A 137 2.55 12.38 10.97
N ALA A 138 2.71 12.41 9.63
CA ALA A 138 1.99 13.33 8.76
C ALA A 138 0.51 12.91 8.64
N ALA A 139 -0.41 13.89 8.61
CA ALA A 139 -1.82 13.59 8.41
C ALA A 139 -2.07 13.00 7.02
N PRO A 140 -2.91 11.95 6.90
CA PRO A 140 -3.27 11.39 5.61
C PRO A 140 -4.16 12.33 4.81
N GLN A 141 -4.27 12.04 3.51
CA GLN A 141 -5.23 12.69 2.63
C GLN A 141 -5.86 11.64 1.73
N ILE A 142 -7.19 11.49 1.83
CA ILE A 142 -7.97 10.72 0.88
C ILE A 142 -8.38 11.66 -0.25
N SER A 143 -8.33 11.17 -1.49
CA SER A 143 -8.69 11.97 -2.66
C SER A 143 -10.14 12.44 -2.61
N ASP A 144 -10.34 13.69 -3.00
CA ASP A 144 -11.62 14.38 -3.15
C ASP A 144 -11.88 14.82 -4.60
N GLU A 145 -11.06 14.38 -5.52
CA GLU A 145 -11.15 14.71 -6.94
C GLU A 145 -10.93 13.47 -7.83
N TYR A 146 -11.49 13.51 -9.03
CA TYR A 146 -11.20 12.56 -10.11
C TYR A 146 -11.40 11.08 -9.72
N SER A 147 -12.66 10.67 -9.51
CA SER A 147 -12.99 9.30 -9.06
C SER A 147 -12.32 8.20 -9.90
N ILE A 148 -12.16 8.40 -11.21
CA ILE A 148 -11.51 7.46 -12.12
C ILE A 148 -10.04 7.24 -11.73
N GLN A 149 -9.28 8.33 -11.50
CA GLN A 149 -7.88 8.26 -11.09
C GLN A 149 -7.74 7.83 -9.64
N SER A 150 -8.65 8.29 -8.78
CA SER A 150 -8.67 7.92 -7.36
C SER A 150 -8.90 6.42 -7.16
N ALA A 151 -9.68 5.77 -8.02
CA ALA A 151 -9.92 4.33 -7.97
C ALA A 151 -8.66 3.47 -8.21
N ILE A 152 -7.61 4.03 -8.82
CA ILE A 152 -6.29 3.38 -8.94
C ILE A 152 -5.27 3.89 -7.94
N GLY A 153 -5.71 4.68 -6.94
CA GLY A 153 -4.85 5.25 -5.91
C GLY A 153 -4.02 6.46 -6.34
N GLN A 154 -4.45 7.14 -7.40
CA GLN A 154 -3.95 8.44 -7.84
C GLN A 154 -4.92 9.55 -7.38
N GLY A 155 -5.08 10.61 -8.14
CA GLY A 155 -5.82 11.79 -7.69
C GLY A 155 -5.03 12.53 -6.62
N THR A 156 -5.72 13.01 -5.58
CA THR A 156 -5.10 13.71 -4.44
C THR A 156 -4.81 12.78 -3.24
N ASN A 157 -4.94 11.44 -3.41
CA ASN A 157 -4.57 10.47 -2.39
C ASN A 157 -3.11 10.62 -1.96
N ASN A 158 -2.85 10.69 -0.64
CA ASN A 158 -1.51 10.93 -0.14
C ASN A 158 -1.33 10.37 1.28
N PHE A 159 -0.57 9.27 1.41
CA PHE A 159 -0.43 8.49 2.64
C PHE A 159 1.03 8.23 3.00
N THR A 160 1.28 8.04 4.29
CA THR A 160 2.57 7.54 4.80
C THR A 160 2.63 6.01 4.70
N VAL A 161 3.84 5.46 4.84
CA VAL A 161 4.03 4.00 4.88
C VAL A 161 3.36 3.38 6.11
N SER A 162 3.40 4.06 7.28
CA SER A 162 2.70 3.62 8.49
C SER A 162 1.19 3.50 8.27
N GLN A 163 0.55 4.47 7.62
CA GLN A 163 -0.87 4.41 7.28
C GLN A 163 -1.19 3.27 6.31
N LEU A 164 -0.34 3.05 5.31
CA LEU A 164 -0.49 1.91 4.40
C LEU A 164 -0.28 0.57 5.10
N ASN A 165 0.62 0.49 6.09
CA ASN A 165 0.79 -0.73 6.87
C ASN A 165 -0.42 -1.02 7.75
N ARG A 166 -0.98 0.00 8.42
CA ARG A 166 -2.24 -0.12 9.17
C ARG A 166 -3.37 -0.62 8.28
N TYR A 167 -3.52 -0.03 7.11
CA TYR A 167 -4.51 -0.42 6.12
C TYR A 167 -4.36 -1.88 5.68
N VAL A 168 -3.15 -2.32 5.30
CA VAL A 168 -2.95 -3.71 4.87
C VAL A 168 -3.10 -4.70 6.03
N THR A 169 -2.86 -4.28 7.27
CA THR A 169 -3.17 -5.09 8.47
C THR A 169 -4.68 -5.34 8.56
N ALA A 170 -5.50 -4.31 8.33
CA ALA A 170 -6.96 -4.47 8.30
C ALA A 170 -7.44 -5.37 7.15
N VAL A 171 -6.78 -5.33 5.99
CA VAL A 171 -7.03 -6.30 4.92
C VAL A 171 -6.69 -7.71 5.39
N ALA A 172 -5.51 -7.92 5.96
CA ALA A 172 -5.01 -9.24 6.36
C ALA A 172 -5.90 -9.95 7.38
N ASN A 173 -6.55 -9.20 8.27
CA ASN A 173 -7.40 -9.74 9.34
C ASN A 173 -8.91 -9.61 9.08
N SER A 174 -9.29 -9.30 7.83
CA SER A 174 -10.70 -9.16 7.42
C SER A 174 -11.47 -8.09 8.17
N GLY A 175 -10.85 -6.93 8.42
CA GLY A 175 -11.57 -5.71 8.79
C GLY A 175 -11.32 -5.17 10.20
N THR A 176 -10.42 -5.73 10.99
CA THR A 176 -10.03 -5.09 12.26
C THR A 176 -8.95 -4.04 12.00
N VAL A 177 -9.24 -2.79 12.33
CA VAL A 177 -8.30 -1.66 12.25
C VAL A 177 -7.70 -1.43 13.63
N TYR A 178 -6.37 -1.53 13.73
CA TYR A 178 -5.66 -1.31 14.99
C TYR A 178 -5.01 0.07 15.03
N ASP A 179 -4.86 0.63 16.22
CA ASP A 179 -3.86 1.66 16.45
C ASP A 179 -2.48 0.99 16.49
N LEU A 180 -1.56 1.51 15.67
CA LEU A 180 -0.19 1.01 15.65
C LEU A 180 0.57 1.55 16.87
N THR A 181 1.42 0.72 17.46
CA THR A 181 2.33 1.11 18.54
C THR A 181 3.74 0.64 18.23
N LEU A 182 4.74 1.43 18.62
CA LEU A 182 6.16 1.09 18.60
C LEU A 182 6.66 0.60 19.95
N ILE A 183 5.77 0.63 20.96
CA ILE A 183 6.09 0.28 22.33
C ILE A 183 5.43 -1.06 22.65
N ASP A 184 6.23 -2.06 22.96
CA ASP A 184 5.76 -3.36 23.47
C ASP A 184 5.41 -3.27 24.94
N LYS A 185 6.38 -2.82 25.76
CA LYS A 185 6.21 -2.70 27.21
C LYS A 185 7.18 -1.70 27.82
N THR A 186 6.87 -1.24 29.00
CA THR A 186 7.80 -0.49 29.87
C THR A 186 8.11 -1.29 31.12
N THR A 187 9.39 -1.26 31.56
CA THR A 187 9.87 -1.94 32.74
C THR A 187 10.60 -0.97 33.66
N ASP A 188 10.68 -1.30 34.96
CA ASP A 188 11.56 -0.60 35.88
C ASP A 188 13.06 -0.96 35.62
N ALA A 189 13.97 -0.37 36.41
CA ALA A 189 15.39 -0.64 36.31
C ALA A 189 15.79 -2.07 36.72
N ALA A 190 14.94 -2.81 37.38
CA ALA A 190 15.13 -4.21 37.76
C ALA A 190 14.52 -5.18 36.75
N GLY A 191 13.86 -4.67 35.70
CA GLY A 191 13.23 -5.46 34.63
C GLY A 191 11.78 -5.85 34.93
N ASN A 192 11.17 -5.39 36.03
CA ASN A 192 9.77 -5.68 36.34
C ASN A 192 8.85 -4.89 35.41
N LEU A 193 7.78 -5.54 34.93
CA LEU A 193 6.79 -4.92 34.07
C LEU A 193 6.10 -3.75 34.77
N ILE A 194 6.12 -2.56 34.19
CA ILE A 194 5.37 -1.37 34.63
C ILE A 194 4.06 -1.28 33.83
N LYS A 195 4.13 -1.36 32.53
CA LYS A 195 2.98 -1.30 31.63
C LYS A 195 3.22 -2.16 30.40
N ASP A 196 2.21 -2.90 30.01
CA ASP A 196 2.11 -3.61 28.74
C ASP A 196 1.31 -2.75 27.74
N TYR A 197 1.74 -2.74 26.49
CA TYR A 197 1.10 -2.01 25.40
C TYR A 197 0.55 -3.03 24.41
N SER A 198 -0.56 -3.66 24.77
CA SER A 198 -1.28 -4.53 23.85
C SER A 198 -1.87 -3.74 22.68
N ALA A 199 -2.08 -4.42 21.55
CA ALA A 199 -2.73 -3.83 20.39
C ALA A 199 -4.14 -3.31 20.76
N GLU A 200 -4.41 -2.04 20.45
CA GLU A 200 -5.71 -1.41 20.66
C GLU A 200 -6.48 -1.41 19.33
N VAL A 201 -7.74 -1.90 19.39
CA VAL A 201 -8.65 -1.86 18.24
C VAL A 201 -9.22 -0.46 18.13
N ASP A 202 -8.96 0.21 17.00
CA ASP A 202 -9.54 1.52 16.68
C ASP A 202 -10.97 1.37 16.16
N SER A 203 -11.19 0.45 15.21
CA SER A 203 -12.50 0.18 14.62
C SER A 203 -12.57 -1.20 13.97
N THR A 204 -13.79 -1.67 13.68
CA THR A 204 -14.04 -2.90 12.92
C THR A 204 -14.90 -2.59 11.69
N MET A 205 -14.79 -3.43 10.68
CA MET A 205 -15.53 -3.32 9.42
C MET A 205 -16.54 -4.48 9.31
N ASP A 206 -17.34 -4.68 10.36
CA ASP A 206 -18.25 -5.83 10.52
C ASP A 206 -19.36 -5.87 9.46
N GLU A 207 -19.64 -4.74 8.80
CA GLU A 207 -20.59 -4.63 7.71
C GLU A 207 -20.09 -5.16 6.36
N ILE A 208 -18.79 -5.42 6.21
CA ILE A 208 -18.23 -5.97 4.96
C ILE A 208 -18.47 -7.46 4.88
N ASN A 209 -19.02 -7.89 3.76
CA ASN A 209 -19.35 -9.30 3.53
C ASN A 209 -18.07 -10.16 3.51
N SER A 210 -18.15 -11.38 4.08
CA SER A 210 -17.04 -12.34 4.06
C SER A 210 -16.59 -12.67 2.64
N SER A 211 -17.53 -12.77 1.69
CA SER A 211 -17.22 -13.00 0.28
C SER A 211 -16.40 -11.88 -0.36
N THR A 212 -16.53 -10.65 0.11
CA THR A 212 -15.70 -9.53 -0.34
C THR A 212 -14.26 -9.73 0.11
N TRP A 213 -14.04 -10.11 1.38
CA TRP A 213 -12.72 -10.45 1.89
C TRP A 213 -12.08 -11.61 1.12
N ASP A 214 -12.84 -12.69 0.87
CA ASP A 214 -12.35 -13.84 0.12
C ASP A 214 -11.85 -13.46 -1.29
N LEU A 215 -12.58 -12.61 -2.01
CA LEU A 215 -12.20 -12.15 -3.33
C LEU A 215 -10.93 -11.26 -3.32
N ILE A 216 -10.81 -10.40 -2.31
CA ILE A 216 -9.63 -9.52 -2.16
C ILE A 216 -8.40 -10.36 -1.82
N HIS A 217 -8.50 -11.25 -0.82
CA HIS A 217 -7.41 -12.13 -0.43
C HIS A 217 -6.96 -13.00 -1.61
N GLN A 218 -7.88 -13.64 -2.31
CA GLN A 218 -7.58 -14.44 -3.49
C GLN A 218 -6.83 -13.63 -4.56
N GLY A 219 -7.23 -12.38 -4.82
CA GLY A 219 -6.54 -11.52 -5.78
C GLY A 219 -5.11 -11.18 -5.36
N MET A 220 -4.88 -10.93 -4.07
CA MET A 220 -3.56 -10.66 -3.50
C MET A 220 -2.66 -11.90 -3.49
N GLU A 221 -3.21 -13.06 -3.16
CA GLU A 221 -2.49 -14.35 -3.22
C GLU A 221 -2.08 -14.70 -4.65
N GLN A 222 -2.99 -14.54 -5.63
CA GLN A 222 -2.69 -14.80 -7.03
C GLN A 222 -1.62 -13.84 -7.57
N MET A 223 -1.55 -12.59 -7.11
CA MET A 223 -0.49 -11.67 -7.48
C MET A 223 0.88 -12.19 -7.02
N VAL A 224 0.99 -12.64 -5.78
CA VAL A 224 2.23 -13.24 -5.25
C VAL A 224 2.57 -14.52 -5.99
N ALA A 225 1.62 -15.44 -6.17
CA ALA A 225 1.81 -16.72 -6.83
C ALA A 225 2.25 -16.59 -8.31
N SER A 226 1.84 -15.52 -8.98
CA SER A 226 2.21 -15.26 -10.39
C SER A 226 3.56 -14.55 -10.55
N SER A 227 4.17 -14.09 -9.46
CA SER A 227 5.43 -13.34 -9.50
C SER A 227 6.64 -14.23 -9.17
N THR A 228 7.63 -14.22 -10.05
CA THR A 228 8.89 -14.95 -9.82
C THR A 228 9.68 -14.46 -8.60
N THR A 229 9.43 -13.23 -8.16
CA THR A 229 10.05 -12.64 -6.96
C THR A 229 9.82 -13.49 -5.71
N PHE A 230 8.65 -14.13 -5.60
CA PHE A 230 8.25 -14.91 -4.42
C PHE A 230 8.44 -16.42 -4.57
N THR A 231 9.09 -16.86 -5.65
CA THR A 231 9.36 -18.29 -5.88
C THR A 231 10.28 -18.85 -4.79
N GLY A 232 9.92 -20.02 -4.27
CA GLY A 232 10.74 -20.76 -3.29
C GLY A 232 10.59 -20.27 -1.85
N LEU A 233 9.54 -19.50 -1.54
CA LEU A 233 9.14 -19.26 -0.16
C LEU A 233 8.61 -20.57 0.45
N ASP A 234 8.92 -20.81 1.71
CA ASP A 234 8.44 -21.93 2.53
C ASP A 234 7.20 -21.59 3.35
N PHE A 235 6.64 -20.40 3.14
CA PHE A 235 5.39 -19.89 3.71
C PHE A 235 4.56 -19.22 2.61
N SER A 236 3.26 -19.17 2.83
CA SER A 236 2.33 -18.45 1.94
C SER A 236 2.41 -16.93 2.18
N MET A 237 2.12 -16.16 1.13
CA MET A 237 2.09 -14.71 1.22
C MET A 237 1.02 -14.14 0.30
N ALA A 238 0.39 -13.06 0.71
CA ALA A 238 -0.51 -12.27 -0.10
C ALA A 238 0.02 -10.83 -0.21
N GLY A 239 -0.17 -10.17 -1.36
CA GLY A 239 0.37 -8.84 -1.52
C GLY A 239 -0.14 -8.09 -2.74
N LYS A 240 0.23 -6.81 -2.82
CA LYS A 240 -0.09 -5.93 -3.93
C LYS A 240 1.05 -4.97 -4.19
N THR A 241 1.49 -4.90 -5.44
CA THR A 241 2.44 -3.89 -5.92
C THR A 241 1.73 -2.57 -6.21
N GLY A 242 2.45 -1.48 -6.05
CA GLY A 242 2.01 -0.14 -6.42
C GLY A 242 3.08 0.63 -7.18
N THR A 243 2.63 1.50 -8.07
CA THR A 243 3.44 2.52 -8.71
C THR A 243 2.69 3.83 -8.59
N ALA A 244 3.33 4.83 -8.03
CA ALA A 244 2.76 6.15 -7.84
C ALA A 244 3.53 7.16 -8.66
N GLN A 245 2.86 7.76 -9.64
CA GLN A 245 3.44 8.82 -10.45
C GLN A 245 3.74 10.05 -9.59
N HIS A 246 4.89 10.65 -9.82
CA HIS A 246 5.30 11.87 -9.11
C HIS A 246 5.26 13.07 -10.05
N ASN A 247 6.21 13.15 -10.98
CA ASN A 247 6.28 14.17 -12.03
C ASN A 247 7.14 13.67 -13.19
N GLU A 248 7.19 14.44 -14.29
CA GLU A 248 7.95 14.06 -15.49
C GLU A 248 9.48 14.08 -15.31
N LEU A 249 9.98 14.69 -14.22
CA LEU A 249 11.42 14.86 -13.98
C LEU A 249 12.03 13.74 -13.13
N HIS A 250 11.20 12.96 -12.43
CA HIS A 250 11.64 11.90 -11.54
C HIS A 250 10.94 10.59 -11.87
N ALA A 251 11.59 9.49 -11.59
CA ALA A 251 10.98 8.17 -11.67
C ALA A 251 9.80 8.05 -10.69
N ASP A 252 8.91 7.12 -10.96
CA ASP A 252 7.78 6.83 -10.09
C ASP A 252 8.24 6.28 -8.74
N HIS A 253 7.49 6.58 -7.69
CA HIS A 253 7.59 5.85 -6.43
C HIS A 253 7.06 4.44 -6.62
N VAL A 254 7.74 3.45 -6.05
CA VAL A 254 7.29 2.07 -6.10
C VAL A 254 6.95 1.57 -4.71
N LEU A 255 5.87 0.79 -4.63
CA LEU A 255 5.30 0.31 -3.39
C LEU A 255 5.05 -1.19 -3.45
N PHE A 256 5.06 -1.78 -2.28
CA PHE A 256 4.53 -3.11 -2.03
C PHE A 256 3.82 -3.11 -0.67
N VAL A 257 2.64 -3.69 -0.61
CA VAL A 257 1.95 -4.00 0.65
C VAL A 257 1.58 -5.48 0.63
N GLY A 258 1.69 -6.13 1.78
CA GLY A 258 1.40 -7.55 1.87
C GLY A 258 1.38 -8.07 3.30
N TYR A 259 1.09 -9.34 3.43
CA TYR A 259 1.07 -10.04 4.72
C TYR A 259 1.43 -11.52 4.54
N ALA A 260 1.87 -12.13 5.61
CA ALA A 260 2.26 -13.54 5.65
C ALA A 260 2.06 -14.15 7.07
N PRO A 261 1.77 -15.47 7.18
CA PRO A 261 1.26 -16.34 6.13
C PRO A 261 -0.09 -15.86 5.60
N ALA A 262 -0.48 -16.24 4.39
CA ALA A 262 -1.73 -15.76 3.79
C ALA A 262 -2.97 -16.23 4.56
N GLU A 263 -2.97 -17.50 5.03
CA GLU A 263 -4.11 -18.13 5.71
C GLU A 263 -4.25 -17.72 7.18
N GLN A 264 -3.14 -17.38 7.84
CA GLN A 264 -3.09 -16.97 9.25
C GLN A 264 -2.05 -15.86 9.43
N PRO A 265 -2.36 -14.63 9.05
CA PRO A 265 -1.42 -13.52 9.05
C PRO A 265 -0.77 -13.26 10.41
N GLN A 266 0.55 -13.22 10.46
CA GLN A 266 1.37 -12.88 11.62
C GLN A 266 2.21 -11.64 11.37
N LEU A 267 2.44 -11.29 10.12
CA LEU A 267 3.23 -10.15 9.69
C LEU A 267 2.50 -9.39 8.60
N SER A 268 2.35 -8.08 8.74
CA SER A 268 2.00 -7.16 7.67
C SER A 268 3.19 -6.29 7.28
N ILE A 269 3.29 -5.95 6.00
CA ILE A 269 4.44 -5.28 5.41
C ILE A 269 3.95 -4.16 4.50
N ALA A 270 4.55 -2.99 4.65
CA ALA A 270 4.43 -1.91 3.67
C ALA A 270 5.83 -1.38 3.33
N VAL A 271 6.15 -1.39 2.06
CA VAL A 271 7.43 -0.91 1.51
C VAL A 271 7.16 0.21 0.52
N ARG A 272 7.95 1.27 0.59
CA ARG A 272 8.03 2.30 -0.44
C ARG A 272 9.48 2.61 -0.74
N ILE A 273 9.81 2.65 -2.04
CA ILE A 273 11.09 3.16 -2.54
C ILE A 273 10.78 4.45 -3.30
N THR A 274 11.27 5.56 -2.78
CA THR A 274 11.15 6.86 -3.44
C THR A 274 11.97 6.83 -4.73
N TYR A 275 11.33 7.15 -5.87
CA TYR A 275 11.92 7.10 -7.22
C TYR A 275 12.49 5.72 -7.60
N GLY A 276 11.78 4.66 -7.23
CA GLY A 276 12.29 3.29 -7.29
C GLY A 276 12.25 2.61 -8.66
N TYR A 277 11.76 3.25 -9.70
CA TYR A 277 11.67 2.79 -11.11
C TYR A 277 10.81 1.54 -11.33
N ASN A 278 11.04 0.46 -10.56
CA ASN A 278 10.39 -0.84 -10.76
C ASN A 278 9.81 -1.36 -9.44
N SER A 279 8.51 -1.61 -9.41
CA SER A 279 7.82 -2.14 -8.23
C SER A 279 8.32 -3.54 -7.80
N GLY A 280 9.02 -4.26 -8.66
CA GLY A 280 9.71 -5.50 -8.31
C GLY A 280 10.69 -5.32 -7.15
N TYR A 281 11.42 -4.20 -7.09
CA TYR A 281 12.35 -3.93 -5.98
C TYR A 281 11.64 -3.78 -4.63
N ALA A 282 10.47 -3.14 -4.60
CA ALA A 282 9.67 -3.08 -3.37
C ALA A 282 9.14 -4.46 -2.95
N SER A 283 8.80 -5.30 -3.93
CA SER A 283 8.39 -6.70 -3.69
C SER A 283 9.54 -7.55 -3.15
N GLU A 284 10.75 -7.37 -3.68
CA GLU A 284 11.95 -8.06 -3.18
C GLU A 284 12.23 -7.72 -1.72
N ILE A 285 12.18 -6.44 -1.36
CA ILE A 285 12.34 -5.99 0.03
C ILE A 285 11.24 -6.60 0.91
N GLY A 286 9.98 -6.57 0.46
CA GLY A 286 8.86 -7.16 1.20
C GLY A 286 9.03 -8.66 1.43
N ARG A 287 9.46 -9.40 0.40
CA ARG A 287 9.82 -10.82 0.50
C ARG A 287 10.94 -11.05 1.52
N ASP A 288 12.00 -10.26 1.46
CA ASP A 288 13.18 -10.44 2.30
C ASP A 288 12.89 -10.11 3.77
N ILE A 289 12.05 -9.10 4.03
CA ILE A 289 11.52 -8.83 5.38
C ILE A 289 10.77 -10.06 5.92
N ALA A 290 9.88 -10.65 5.12
CA ALA A 290 9.13 -11.83 5.53
C ALA A 290 10.07 -13.03 5.79
N LYS A 291 11.05 -13.27 4.92
CA LYS A 291 12.06 -14.32 5.13
C LYS A 291 12.80 -14.17 6.45
N VAL A 292 13.28 -12.97 6.76
CA VAL A 292 13.99 -12.71 8.02
C VAL A 292 13.07 -12.85 9.23
N TYR A 293 11.80 -12.45 9.10
CA TYR A 293 10.83 -12.58 10.19
C TYR A 293 10.57 -14.05 10.56
N PHE A 294 10.29 -14.90 9.56
CA PHE A 294 10.01 -16.33 9.79
C PHE A 294 11.27 -17.16 9.99
N ASN A 295 12.41 -16.74 9.42
CA ASN A 295 13.70 -17.40 9.58
C ASN A 295 14.82 -16.35 9.76
N PRO A 296 15.08 -15.89 11.00
CA PRO A 296 16.08 -14.86 11.28
C PRO A 296 17.51 -15.21 10.84
N GLU A 297 17.83 -16.50 10.68
CA GLU A 297 19.16 -16.95 10.24
C GLU A 297 19.46 -16.53 8.79
N THR A 298 18.43 -16.29 7.97
CA THR A 298 18.60 -15.83 6.59
C THR A 298 19.10 -14.38 6.47
N ALA A 299 19.06 -13.60 7.55
CA ALA A 299 19.50 -12.20 7.53
C ALA A 299 20.95 -12.04 7.04
N GLY A 300 21.85 -12.96 7.45
CA GLY A 300 23.26 -12.94 7.03
C GLY A 300 23.47 -13.23 5.54
N GLU A 301 22.55 -13.90 4.88
CA GLU A 301 22.58 -14.20 3.46
C GLU A 301 22.01 -13.07 2.60
N LEU A 302 21.00 -12.36 3.13
CA LEU A 302 20.30 -11.31 2.44
C LEU A 302 21.01 -9.95 2.56
N ILE A 303 21.67 -9.69 3.70
CA ILE A 303 22.38 -8.44 3.97
C ILE A 303 23.87 -8.65 3.67
N THR A 304 24.23 -8.68 2.40
CA THR A 304 25.60 -8.92 1.93
C THR A 304 26.42 -7.65 1.66
N GLY A 305 25.78 -6.47 1.67
CA GLY A 305 26.39 -5.19 1.39
C GLY A 305 26.95 -4.51 2.66
N SER A 306 28.01 -3.70 2.49
CA SER A 306 28.43 -2.72 3.48
C SER A 306 27.79 -1.37 3.17
N ALA A 307 27.43 -0.60 4.22
CA ALA A 307 26.99 0.78 4.02
C ALA A 307 28.11 1.59 3.32
N ALA A 308 27.76 2.28 2.23
CA ALA A 308 28.71 3.19 1.58
C ALA A 308 29.14 4.29 2.57
N ASN A 309 30.44 4.61 2.58
CA ASN A 309 30.91 5.75 3.34
C ASN A 309 30.26 7.01 2.78
N LEU A 310 29.64 7.81 3.64
CA LEU A 310 28.93 9.05 3.29
C LEU A 310 29.84 10.13 2.62
N GLY A 311 31.14 9.85 2.47
CA GLY A 311 32.10 10.73 1.80
C GLY A 311 32.36 10.43 0.32
N GLU A 312 31.89 9.30 -0.20
CA GLU A 312 32.09 8.92 -1.60
C GLU A 312 30.75 8.93 -2.34
N GLY A 313 30.38 10.14 -2.78
CA GLY A 313 29.48 10.34 -3.92
C GLY A 313 28.15 9.65 -3.85
N ILE A 314 27.32 9.93 -2.83
CA ILE A 314 25.88 9.84 -3.03
C ILE A 314 25.53 11.05 -3.90
N ALA A 315 25.48 10.82 -5.20
CA ALA A 315 24.80 11.74 -6.10
C ALA A 315 23.34 11.72 -5.65
N GLY A 316 22.95 12.76 -4.88
CA GLY A 316 21.56 13.00 -4.58
C GLY A 316 20.89 13.47 -5.85
N ASP A 317 19.95 12.70 -6.35
CA ASP A 317 18.99 13.16 -7.34
C ASP A 317 18.05 14.21 -6.78
#